data_732ead1e08d99af34ed52e7b92e9ced9
#
_entry.id   732ead1e08d99af34ed52e7b92e9ced9
#
_cell.length_a   1.000
_cell.length_b   1.000
_cell.length_c   1.000
_cell.angle_alpha   90.00
_cell.angle_beta   90.00
_cell.angle_gamma   90.00
#
_symmetry.space_group_name_H-M   'P 1'
#
loop_
_entity.id
_entity.type
_entity.pdbx_description
1 polymer ?
#
loop_
_entity_poly.entity_id
_entity_poly.type
_entity_poly.pdbx_seq_one_letter_code
_entity_poly.pdbx_strand_id
1 'polypeptide(L)'
;MTAPQTAVQNLTKCVAAAGVKIDERVANALAASEAVATETEKELGVAVADLGAGTIDLAMFNEGSPFHTSVLPVGGNFVTNDVAIGIKTSLPVAEELKIEHGTCDLRGVSADEEISVSVLGEDAGRTVSRLELCQIIEARMRETFELLGAEMRSAGAGMLPAGLILTGGASQLSGLAELGRDVLQMPVRVVAPTSVTGLTDSIMTPAYATAIGLLMWGARSLADDEPTRYESAPAFGILGRMRDSLRSIFP
;
A
#
# COMPACT_ATOMS: atom_id res chain seq x y z
N MET A 1 10.14 1.37 14.96
CA MET A 1 8.65 1.45 14.89
C MET A 1 8.07 0.92 16.19
N THR A 2 7.05 1.58 16.76
CA THR A 2 6.41 1.17 18.00
C THR A 2 4.91 0.98 17.77
N ALA A 3 4.32 -0.03 18.42
CA ALA A 3 2.89 -0.28 18.38
C ALA A 3 2.38 -0.62 19.80
N PRO A 4 1.09 -0.38 20.12
CA PRO A 4 0.53 -0.78 21.41
C PRO A 4 0.66 -2.28 21.61
N GLN A 5 1.28 -2.70 22.72
CA GLN A 5 1.53 -4.11 23.01
C GLN A 5 0.24 -4.95 23.01
N THR A 6 -0.85 -4.38 23.51
CA THR A 6 -2.16 -5.06 23.55
C THR A 6 -2.70 -5.37 22.15
N ALA A 7 -2.56 -4.44 21.19
CA ALA A 7 -2.98 -4.65 19.81
C ALA A 7 -2.17 -5.78 19.15
N VAL A 8 -0.84 -5.74 19.31
CA VAL A 8 0.06 -6.79 18.79
C VAL A 8 -0.25 -8.16 19.41
N GLN A 9 -0.49 -8.21 20.74
CA GLN A 9 -0.86 -9.46 21.40
C GLN A 9 -2.20 -10.00 20.93
N ASN A 10 -3.21 -9.14 20.74
CA ASN A 10 -4.52 -9.57 20.26
C ASN A 10 -4.44 -10.14 18.85
N LEU A 11 -3.73 -9.47 17.94
CA LEU A 11 -3.49 -9.98 16.59
C LEU A 11 -2.77 -11.34 16.63
N THR A 12 -1.71 -11.44 17.42
CA THR A 12 -0.97 -12.69 17.62
C THR A 12 -1.86 -13.83 18.11
N LYS A 13 -2.73 -13.57 19.09
CA LYS A 13 -3.70 -14.56 19.60
C LYS A 13 -4.70 -15.00 18.55
N CYS A 14 -5.22 -14.06 17.73
CA CYS A 14 -6.16 -14.39 16.67
C CYS A 14 -5.53 -15.33 15.64
N VAL A 15 -4.32 -15.04 15.17
CA VAL A 15 -3.61 -15.87 14.19
C VAL A 15 -3.28 -17.25 14.77
N ALA A 16 -2.78 -17.29 16.02
CA ALA A 16 -2.47 -18.55 16.69
C ALA A 16 -3.74 -19.41 16.94
N ALA A 17 -4.88 -18.78 17.27
CA ALA A 17 -6.16 -19.46 17.42
C ALA A 17 -6.67 -20.07 16.11
N ALA A 18 -6.30 -19.50 14.96
CA ALA A 18 -6.55 -20.07 13.64
C ALA A 18 -5.59 -21.23 13.29
N GLY A 19 -4.68 -21.61 14.17
CA GLY A 19 -3.72 -22.70 13.95
C GLY A 19 -2.54 -22.33 13.05
N VAL A 20 -2.31 -21.04 12.80
CA VAL A 20 -1.23 -20.55 11.94
C VAL A 20 -0.05 -20.10 12.80
N LYS A 21 1.16 -20.54 12.44
CA LYS A 21 2.40 -20.08 13.05
C LYS A 21 2.77 -18.71 12.50
N ILE A 22 3.20 -17.81 13.37
CA ILE A 22 3.71 -16.50 12.99
C ILE A 22 5.24 -16.57 12.98
N ASP A 23 5.83 -16.35 11.83
CA ASP A 23 7.29 -16.27 11.70
C ASP A 23 7.76 -14.84 11.90
N GLU A 24 7.11 -13.85 11.26
CA GLU A 24 7.47 -12.44 11.35
C GLU A 24 6.23 -11.52 11.38
N ARG A 25 6.43 -10.28 11.82
CA ARG A 25 5.41 -9.21 11.79
C ARG A 25 5.94 -8.04 11.01
N VAL A 26 5.23 -7.67 9.96
CA VAL A 26 5.60 -6.56 9.08
C VAL A 26 4.52 -5.48 9.15
N ALA A 27 4.91 -4.20 9.13
CA ALA A 27 3.95 -3.11 9.06
C ALA A 27 3.36 -3.01 7.65
N ASN A 28 2.05 -2.69 7.56
CA ASN A 28 1.32 -2.63 6.29
C ASN A 28 2.03 -1.76 5.25
N ALA A 29 2.43 -0.53 5.61
CA ALA A 29 3.10 0.37 4.70
C ALA A 29 4.42 -0.17 4.16
N LEU A 30 5.21 -0.90 4.97
CA LEU A 30 6.44 -1.54 4.52
C LEU A 30 6.14 -2.71 3.60
N ALA A 31 5.17 -3.55 3.94
CA ALA A 31 4.74 -4.64 3.08
C ALA A 31 4.23 -4.12 1.73
N ALA A 32 3.31 -3.14 1.73
CA ALA A 32 2.81 -2.54 0.50
C ALA A 32 3.95 -1.97 -0.36
N SER A 33 4.94 -1.33 0.27
CA SER A 33 6.10 -0.76 -0.44
C SER A 33 6.93 -1.80 -1.18
N GLU A 34 7.03 -3.04 -0.67
CA GLU A 34 7.71 -4.12 -1.38
C GLU A 34 7.03 -4.49 -2.71
N ALA A 35 5.71 -4.33 -2.79
CA ALA A 35 4.93 -4.68 -3.97
C ALA A 35 4.85 -3.56 -5.02
N VAL A 36 5.03 -2.29 -4.60
CA VAL A 36 4.71 -1.13 -5.47
C VAL A 36 5.85 -0.14 -5.70
N ALA A 37 6.92 -0.17 -4.88
CA ALA A 37 8.06 0.72 -5.01
C ALA A 37 9.30 -0.05 -5.47
N THR A 38 10.03 0.51 -6.44
CA THR A 38 11.31 -0.05 -6.90
C THR A 38 12.44 0.35 -5.96
N GLU A 39 13.52 -0.43 -5.93
CA GLU A 39 14.71 -0.11 -5.15
C GLU A 39 15.31 1.26 -5.54
N THR A 40 15.30 1.59 -6.83
CA THR A 40 15.75 2.91 -7.31
C THR A 40 14.91 4.06 -6.74
N GLU A 41 13.61 3.89 -6.61
CA GLU A 41 12.74 4.92 -6.01
C GLU A 41 12.96 5.05 -4.51
N LYS A 42 13.16 3.94 -3.81
CA LYS A 42 13.52 3.94 -2.39
C LYS A 42 14.87 4.64 -2.17
N GLU A 43 15.83 4.42 -3.07
CA GLU A 43 17.14 5.08 -3.02
C GLU A 43 17.02 6.60 -3.25
N LEU A 44 16.26 7.01 -4.27
CA LEU A 44 16.08 8.42 -4.63
C LEU A 44 15.23 9.23 -3.63
N GLY A 45 14.41 8.57 -2.85
CA GLY A 45 13.42 9.17 -1.96
C GLY A 45 12.01 9.10 -2.52
N VAL A 46 11.16 8.32 -1.84
CA VAL A 46 9.75 8.08 -2.21
C VAL A 46 8.89 7.97 -0.96
N ALA A 47 7.64 8.42 -1.05
CA ALA A 47 6.60 8.08 -0.11
C ALA A 47 5.66 7.02 -0.72
N VAL A 48 5.22 6.07 0.08
CA VAL A 48 4.19 5.08 -0.28
C VAL A 48 3.06 5.21 0.72
N ALA A 49 1.85 5.45 0.23
CA ALA A 49 0.62 5.53 1.02
C ALA A 49 -0.34 4.43 0.58
N ASP A 50 -0.64 3.50 1.50
CA ASP A 50 -1.68 2.48 1.33
C ASP A 50 -3.01 3.05 1.83
N LEU A 51 -3.89 3.46 0.91
CA LEU A 51 -5.19 4.02 1.18
C LEU A 51 -6.20 2.90 1.39
N GLY A 52 -6.37 2.52 2.65
CA GLY A 52 -7.36 1.54 3.06
C GLY A 52 -8.77 2.12 3.26
N ALA A 53 -9.66 1.30 3.78
CA ALA A 53 -11.03 1.73 4.10
C ALA A 53 -11.08 2.68 5.32
N GLY A 54 -10.31 2.38 6.38
CA GLY A 54 -10.34 3.14 7.64
C GLY A 54 -9.08 3.93 7.93
N THR A 55 -7.95 3.57 7.33
CA THR A 55 -6.63 4.15 7.59
C THR A 55 -5.86 4.38 6.30
N ILE A 56 -4.89 5.29 6.39
CA ILE A 56 -3.80 5.42 5.42
C ILE A 56 -2.52 5.03 6.13
N ASP A 57 -1.86 3.99 5.64
CA ASP A 57 -0.58 3.54 6.13
C ASP A 57 0.53 4.14 5.26
N LEU A 58 1.36 5.02 5.85
CA LEU A 58 2.43 5.75 5.17
C LEU A 58 3.79 5.19 5.51
N ALA A 59 4.63 4.97 4.50
CA ALA A 59 6.07 4.74 4.64
C ALA A 59 6.84 5.70 3.74
N MET A 60 7.95 6.24 4.24
CA MET A 60 8.81 7.14 3.49
C MET A 60 10.23 6.58 3.48
N PHE A 61 10.86 6.57 2.31
CA PHE A 61 12.17 6.01 2.05
C PHE A 61 13.13 7.07 1.55
N ASN A 62 14.39 6.94 1.95
CA ASN A 62 15.52 7.68 1.40
C ASN A 62 16.79 6.82 1.54
N GLU A 63 17.68 6.88 0.57
CA GLU A 63 18.92 6.08 0.57
C GLU A 63 18.64 4.58 0.80
N GLY A 64 17.58 4.05 0.16
CA GLY A 64 17.14 2.65 0.24
C GLY A 64 16.48 2.23 1.56
N SER A 65 16.44 3.10 2.57
CA SER A 65 15.95 2.75 3.91
C SER A 65 14.68 3.52 4.29
N PRO A 66 13.75 2.88 5.01
CA PRO A 66 12.59 3.58 5.56
C PRO A 66 13.04 4.49 6.72
N PHE A 67 12.77 5.79 6.62
CA PHE A 67 13.10 6.75 7.69
C PHE A 67 11.87 7.20 8.48
N HIS A 68 10.65 7.05 7.93
CA HIS A 68 9.41 7.39 8.62
C HIS A 68 8.30 6.41 8.26
N THR A 69 7.49 6.07 9.25
CA THR A 69 6.23 5.32 9.05
C THR A 69 5.18 5.87 9.99
N SER A 70 3.98 6.07 9.47
CA SER A 70 2.83 6.52 10.28
C SER A 70 1.53 5.93 9.77
N VAL A 71 0.49 6.03 10.59
CA VAL A 71 -0.87 5.62 10.26
C VAL A 71 -1.79 6.78 10.52
N LEU A 72 -2.46 7.28 9.48
CA LEU A 72 -3.48 8.30 9.59
C LEU A 72 -4.85 7.63 9.74
N PRO A 73 -5.67 8.01 10.72
CA PRO A 73 -6.99 7.41 10.96
C PRO A 73 -8.05 7.99 10.02
N VAL A 74 -7.77 7.99 8.73
CA VAL A 74 -8.64 8.46 7.65
C VAL A 74 -8.51 7.52 6.45
N GLY A 75 -9.62 7.23 5.74
CA GLY A 75 -9.61 6.32 4.61
C GLY A 75 -10.91 6.38 3.82
N GLY A 76 -11.12 5.42 2.91
CA GLY A 76 -12.25 5.39 1.99
C GLY A 76 -13.64 5.43 2.62
N ASN A 77 -13.79 4.94 3.86
CA ASN A 77 -15.05 4.99 4.61
C ASN A 77 -15.47 6.42 4.97
N PHE A 78 -14.54 7.34 5.13
CA PHE A 78 -14.87 8.74 5.38
C PHE A 78 -15.53 9.38 4.16
N VAL A 79 -15.05 9.05 2.96
CA VAL A 79 -15.70 9.46 1.71
C VAL A 79 -17.11 8.88 1.63
N THR A 80 -17.28 7.59 1.92
CA THR A 80 -18.59 6.92 1.92
C THR A 80 -19.55 7.56 2.93
N ASN A 81 -19.08 7.91 4.13
CA ASN A 81 -19.88 8.59 5.14
C ASN A 81 -20.33 9.99 4.67
N ASP A 82 -19.43 10.76 4.07
CA ASP A 82 -19.77 12.09 3.57
C ASP A 82 -20.77 12.02 2.43
N VAL A 83 -20.62 11.05 1.52
CA VAL A 83 -21.59 10.79 0.45
C VAL A 83 -22.94 10.40 1.06
N ALA A 84 -22.97 9.49 2.05
CA ALA A 84 -24.20 9.07 2.70
C ALA A 84 -24.94 10.26 3.35
N ILE A 85 -24.23 11.16 4.00
CA ILE A 85 -24.79 12.36 4.64
C ILE A 85 -25.25 13.37 3.58
N GLY A 86 -24.40 13.70 2.60
CA GLY A 86 -24.69 14.72 1.60
C GLY A 86 -25.84 14.32 0.67
N ILE A 87 -25.86 13.10 0.22
CA ILE A 87 -26.91 12.55 -0.65
C ILE A 87 -28.14 12.07 0.15
N LYS A 88 -28.03 11.90 1.48
CA LYS A 88 -29.07 11.37 2.39
C LYS A 88 -29.46 9.95 2.05
N THR A 89 -28.50 9.07 1.85
CA THR A 89 -28.70 7.66 1.51
C THR A 89 -28.08 6.74 2.56
N SER A 90 -28.26 5.43 2.41
CA SER A 90 -27.64 4.43 3.27
C SER A 90 -26.15 4.25 2.93
N LEU A 91 -25.34 3.80 3.90
CA LEU A 91 -23.91 3.54 3.67
C LEU A 91 -23.64 2.57 2.52
N PRO A 92 -24.36 1.45 2.36
CA PRO A 92 -24.14 0.56 1.22
C PRO A 92 -24.39 1.24 -0.13
N VAL A 93 -25.46 2.03 -0.25
CA VAL A 93 -25.77 2.78 -1.48
C VAL A 93 -24.73 3.88 -1.72
N ALA A 94 -24.30 4.58 -0.67
CA ALA A 94 -23.23 5.57 -0.78
C ALA A 94 -21.90 4.96 -1.27
N GLU A 95 -21.56 3.75 -0.84
CA GLU A 95 -20.40 3.02 -1.31
C GLU A 95 -20.50 2.64 -2.79
N GLU A 96 -21.68 2.14 -3.21
CA GLU A 96 -21.97 1.87 -4.63
C GLU A 96 -21.81 3.15 -5.48
N LEU A 97 -22.43 4.25 -5.05
CA LEU A 97 -22.34 5.55 -5.76
C LEU A 97 -20.90 6.03 -5.89
N LYS A 98 -20.13 5.91 -4.81
CA LYS A 98 -18.70 6.28 -4.82
C LYS A 98 -17.92 5.45 -5.83
N ILE A 99 -18.15 4.14 -5.88
CA ILE A 99 -17.41 3.21 -6.75
C ILE A 99 -17.81 3.39 -8.22
N GLU A 100 -19.12 3.48 -8.50
CA GLU A 100 -19.61 3.46 -9.87
C GLU A 100 -19.62 4.84 -10.54
N HIS A 101 -19.86 5.90 -9.78
CA HIS A 101 -20.07 7.25 -10.32
C HIS A 101 -19.09 8.30 -9.80
N GLY A 102 -18.29 7.96 -8.77
CA GLY A 102 -17.38 8.89 -8.11
C GLY A 102 -16.12 9.20 -8.93
N THR A 103 -15.70 10.46 -8.86
CA THR A 103 -14.40 10.92 -9.36
C THR A 103 -13.91 12.12 -8.56
N CYS A 104 -12.58 12.24 -8.46
CA CYS A 104 -11.92 13.43 -7.93
C CYS A 104 -11.64 14.48 -9.03
N ASP A 105 -11.81 14.14 -10.30
CA ASP A 105 -11.64 15.08 -11.41
C ASP A 105 -13.00 15.64 -11.87
N LEU A 106 -13.32 16.85 -11.43
CA LEU A 106 -14.58 17.51 -11.74
C LEU A 106 -14.68 18.04 -13.19
N ARG A 107 -13.54 18.16 -13.91
CA ARG A 107 -13.50 18.77 -15.26
C ARG A 107 -14.27 17.99 -16.31
N GLY A 108 -14.42 16.67 -16.10
CA GLY A 108 -15.14 15.77 -17.00
C GLY A 108 -16.59 15.50 -16.59
N VAL A 109 -17.10 16.12 -15.51
CA VAL A 109 -18.44 15.85 -14.98
C VAL A 109 -19.41 16.94 -15.46
N SER A 110 -20.47 16.54 -16.20
CA SER A 110 -21.52 17.48 -16.62
C SER A 110 -22.43 17.85 -15.45
N ALA A 111 -22.83 19.13 -15.40
CA ALA A 111 -23.78 19.60 -14.40
C ALA A 111 -25.20 19.02 -14.58
N ASP A 112 -25.52 18.57 -15.79
CA ASP A 112 -26.83 18.01 -16.16
C ASP A 112 -26.86 16.46 -16.01
N GLU A 113 -25.75 15.85 -15.57
CA GLU A 113 -25.66 14.40 -15.37
C GLU A 113 -26.34 14.00 -14.06
N GLU A 114 -27.38 13.20 -14.17
CA GLU A 114 -28.22 12.77 -13.06
C GLU A 114 -28.09 11.27 -12.80
N ILE A 115 -28.13 10.87 -11.52
CA ILE A 115 -28.06 9.48 -11.06
C ILE A 115 -29.31 9.17 -10.23
N SER A 116 -29.95 8.02 -10.48
CA SER A 116 -31.06 7.54 -9.66
C SER A 116 -30.54 6.91 -8.37
N VAL A 117 -31.03 7.38 -7.23
CA VAL A 117 -30.58 6.94 -5.90
C VAL A 117 -31.73 6.58 -5.01
N SER A 118 -31.62 5.49 -4.26
CA SER A 118 -32.53 5.17 -3.15
C SER A 118 -32.18 6.03 -1.95
N VAL A 119 -33.12 6.86 -1.51
CA VAL A 119 -32.97 7.81 -0.41
C VAL A 119 -33.66 7.31 0.84
N LEU A 120 -33.06 7.54 2.00
CA LEU A 120 -33.62 7.14 3.30
C LEU A 120 -34.94 7.86 3.57
N GLY A 121 -36.01 7.05 3.84
CA GLY A 121 -37.31 7.55 4.17
C GLY A 121 -38.21 7.91 2.97
N GLU A 122 -37.79 7.61 1.74
CA GLU A 122 -38.59 7.79 0.53
C GLU A 122 -38.81 6.42 -0.14
N ASP A 123 -40.07 6.10 -0.46
CA ASP A 123 -40.42 4.84 -1.16
C ASP A 123 -40.06 4.89 -2.65
N ALA A 124 -39.94 6.10 -3.22
CA ALA A 124 -39.53 6.33 -4.60
C ALA A 124 -38.10 6.81 -4.63
N GLY A 125 -37.28 6.23 -5.54
CA GLY A 125 -35.94 6.72 -5.80
C GLY A 125 -35.95 8.18 -6.21
N ARG A 126 -34.88 8.92 -5.82
CA ARG A 126 -34.66 10.31 -6.17
C ARG A 126 -33.51 10.43 -7.17
N THR A 127 -33.58 11.41 -8.06
CA THR A 127 -32.45 11.78 -8.91
C THR A 127 -31.57 12.79 -8.17
N VAL A 128 -30.27 12.58 -8.20
CA VAL A 128 -29.26 13.47 -7.65
C VAL A 128 -28.22 13.82 -8.72
N SER A 129 -27.65 15.01 -8.61
CA SER A 129 -26.60 15.43 -9.54
C SER A 129 -25.31 14.62 -9.29
N ARG A 130 -24.76 14.05 -10.38
CA ARG A 130 -23.43 13.41 -10.31
C ARG A 130 -22.34 14.41 -9.93
N LEU A 131 -22.48 15.67 -10.36
CA LEU A 131 -21.55 16.72 -10.00
C LEU A 131 -21.54 16.96 -8.48
N GLU A 132 -22.70 16.98 -7.81
CA GLU A 132 -22.80 17.12 -6.36
C GLU A 132 -22.10 15.94 -5.64
N LEU A 133 -22.33 14.71 -6.07
CA LEU A 133 -21.64 13.52 -5.58
C LEU A 133 -20.12 13.67 -5.70
N CYS A 134 -19.62 14.05 -6.88
CA CYS A 134 -18.19 14.18 -7.13
C CYS A 134 -17.55 15.34 -6.35
N GLN A 135 -18.28 16.42 -6.11
CA GLN A 135 -17.82 17.54 -5.27
C GLN A 135 -17.62 17.10 -3.81
N ILE A 136 -18.53 16.29 -3.26
CA ILE A 136 -18.38 15.73 -1.90
C ILE A 136 -17.13 14.85 -1.82
N ILE A 137 -16.94 14.00 -2.82
CA ILE A 137 -15.80 13.08 -2.90
C ILE A 137 -14.48 13.85 -3.01
N GLU A 138 -14.40 14.81 -3.94
CA GLU A 138 -13.22 15.64 -4.18
C GLU A 138 -12.85 16.43 -2.93
N ALA A 139 -13.81 17.06 -2.26
CA ALA A 139 -13.58 17.83 -1.05
C ALA A 139 -12.95 16.97 0.08
N ARG A 140 -13.49 15.76 0.30
CA ARG A 140 -12.93 14.83 1.30
C ARG A 140 -11.53 14.34 0.92
N MET A 141 -11.31 14.03 -0.35
CA MET A 141 -9.99 13.57 -0.78
C MET A 141 -8.95 14.68 -0.78
N ARG A 142 -9.34 15.93 -1.02
CA ARG A 142 -8.49 17.11 -0.87
C ARG A 142 -8.03 17.27 0.57
N GLU A 143 -8.96 17.23 1.54
CA GLU A 143 -8.63 17.24 2.97
C GLU A 143 -7.69 16.08 3.35
N THR A 144 -7.94 14.90 2.82
CA THR A 144 -7.08 13.73 3.03
C THR A 144 -5.65 13.96 2.54
N PHE A 145 -5.47 14.56 1.37
CA PHE A 145 -4.13 14.92 0.88
C PHE A 145 -3.48 16.05 1.68
N GLU A 146 -4.25 17.00 2.19
CA GLU A 146 -3.73 18.05 3.07
C GLU A 146 -3.17 17.46 4.37
N LEU A 147 -3.90 16.50 4.99
CA LEU A 147 -3.46 15.76 6.17
C LEU A 147 -2.20 14.94 5.88
N LEU A 148 -2.19 14.20 4.76
CA LEU A 148 -1.05 13.41 4.34
C LEU A 148 0.18 14.29 4.09
N GLY A 149 0.00 15.43 3.42
CA GLY A 149 1.07 16.41 3.18
C GLY A 149 1.59 17.03 4.48
N ALA A 150 0.73 17.29 5.45
CA ALA A 150 1.14 17.78 6.78
C ALA A 150 1.98 16.74 7.52
N GLU A 151 1.57 15.46 7.49
CA GLU A 151 2.32 14.35 8.07
C GLU A 151 3.71 14.20 7.42
N MET A 152 3.77 14.19 6.10
CA MET A 152 5.04 14.10 5.36
C MET A 152 5.98 15.25 5.70
N ARG A 153 5.49 16.49 5.80
CA ARG A 153 6.29 17.66 6.21
C ARG A 153 6.77 17.54 7.66
N SER A 154 5.92 17.08 8.58
CA SER A 154 6.28 16.91 9.99
C SER A 154 7.36 15.85 10.20
N ALA A 155 7.39 14.85 9.36
CA ALA A 155 8.41 13.80 9.33
C ALA A 155 9.77 14.28 8.81
N GLY A 156 9.87 15.54 8.43
CA GLY A 156 11.10 16.09 7.86
C GLY A 156 11.34 15.63 6.42
N ALA A 157 10.26 15.32 5.68
CA ALA A 157 10.36 15.03 4.27
C ALA A 157 11.03 16.21 3.57
N GLY A 158 12.29 16.03 3.22
CA GLY A 158 12.99 16.87 2.28
C GLY A 158 12.38 16.72 0.88
N MET A 159 13.17 16.85 -0.16
CA MET A 159 12.70 16.47 -1.49
C MET A 159 12.52 14.96 -1.56
N LEU A 160 11.36 14.52 -2.06
CA LEU A 160 11.09 13.14 -2.46
C LEU A 160 11.03 13.11 -3.99
N PRO A 161 12.16 12.96 -4.68
CA PRO A 161 12.22 13.06 -6.15
C PRO A 161 11.33 12.05 -6.87
N ALA A 162 11.16 10.85 -6.30
CA ALA A 162 10.27 9.84 -6.85
C ALA A 162 8.79 10.07 -6.49
N GLY A 163 8.49 11.09 -5.66
CA GLY A 163 7.14 11.52 -5.34
C GLY A 163 6.40 10.60 -4.38
N LEU A 164 5.07 10.56 -4.55
CA LEU A 164 4.15 9.76 -3.76
C LEU A 164 3.54 8.64 -4.61
N ILE A 165 3.67 7.43 -4.13
CA ILE A 165 2.96 6.26 -4.64
C ILE A 165 1.69 6.06 -3.79
N LEU A 166 0.55 5.99 -4.46
CA LEU A 166 -0.73 5.61 -3.87
C LEU A 166 -1.03 4.15 -4.21
N THR A 167 -1.45 3.38 -3.23
CA THR A 167 -1.95 2.02 -3.38
C THR A 167 -3.10 1.77 -2.41
N GLY A 168 -3.61 0.54 -2.30
CA GLY A 168 -4.78 0.25 -1.48
C GLY A 168 -6.11 0.45 -2.21
N GLY A 169 -7.19 -0.10 -1.66
CA GLY A 169 -8.49 -0.12 -2.31
C GLY A 169 -9.06 1.26 -2.63
N ALA A 170 -8.90 2.24 -1.74
CA ALA A 170 -9.41 3.59 -1.93
C ALA A 170 -8.60 4.40 -2.97
N SER A 171 -7.39 3.97 -3.32
CA SER A 171 -6.58 4.63 -4.36
C SER A 171 -7.13 4.45 -5.77
N GLN A 172 -8.08 3.53 -5.96
CA GLN A 172 -8.69 3.24 -7.27
C GLN A 172 -9.74 4.29 -7.68
N LEU A 173 -10.01 5.26 -6.81
CA LEU A 173 -10.94 6.34 -7.12
C LEU A 173 -10.41 7.18 -8.31
N SER A 174 -11.26 7.36 -9.31
CA SER A 174 -10.90 8.08 -10.53
C SER A 174 -10.46 9.52 -10.23
N GLY A 175 -9.41 10.01 -10.93
CA GLY A 175 -8.90 11.37 -10.77
C GLY A 175 -8.08 11.61 -9.50
N LEU A 176 -7.86 10.58 -8.68
CA LEU A 176 -7.19 10.73 -7.39
C LEU A 176 -5.73 11.18 -7.51
N ALA A 177 -4.99 10.63 -8.48
CA ALA A 177 -3.58 11.00 -8.68
C ALA A 177 -3.43 12.45 -9.16
N GLU A 178 -4.35 12.93 -9.98
CA GLU A 178 -4.43 14.31 -10.46
C GLU A 178 -4.66 15.27 -9.29
N LEU A 179 -5.66 14.97 -8.46
CA LEU A 179 -5.95 15.74 -7.25
C LEU A 179 -4.75 15.75 -6.28
N GLY A 180 -4.11 14.59 -6.09
CA GLY A 180 -2.92 14.50 -5.24
C GLY A 180 -1.76 15.37 -5.74
N ARG A 181 -1.50 15.39 -7.07
CA ARG A 181 -0.48 16.29 -7.66
C ARG A 181 -0.81 17.77 -7.46
N ASP A 182 -2.09 18.10 -7.60
CA ASP A 182 -2.57 19.47 -7.45
C ASP A 182 -2.43 19.96 -6.00
N VAL A 183 -2.80 19.14 -5.01
CA VAL A 183 -2.74 19.51 -3.59
C VAL A 183 -1.33 19.48 -3.03
N LEU A 184 -0.56 18.44 -3.36
CA LEU A 184 0.76 18.22 -2.77
C LEU A 184 1.90 18.89 -3.54
N GLN A 185 1.65 19.38 -4.77
CA GLN A 185 2.64 20.00 -5.66
C GLN A 185 3.89 19.12 -5.87
N MET A 186 3.68 17.81 -5.99
CA MET A 186 4.72 16.81 -6.24
C MET A 186 4.20 15.70 -7.17
N PRO A 187 5.09 14.86 -7.74
CA PRO A 187 4.64 13.71 -8.52
C PRO A 187 3.80 12.74 -7.66
N VAL A 188 2.62 12.37 -8.16
CA VAL A 188 1.73 11.39 -7.53
C VAL A 188 1.24 10.41 -8.58
N ARG A 189 1.25 9.12 -8.25
CA ARG A 189 0.74 8.06 -9.11
C ARG A 189 0.10 6.93 -8.30
N VAL A 190 -0.88 6.26 -8.89
CA VAL A 190 -1.46 5.03 -8.35
C VAL A 190 -0.71 3.84 -8.94
N VAL A 191 -0.31 2.91 -8.08
CA VAL A 191 0.45 1.71 -8.48
C VAL A 191 -0.23 0.46 -7.93
N ALA A 192 -0.44 -0.52 -8.81
CA ALA A 192 -0.80 -1.88 -8.47
C ALA A 192 0.46 -2.76 -8.39
N PRO A 193 0.46 -3.86 -7.63
CA PRO A 193 1.55 -4.83 -7.64
C PRO A 193 1.81 -5.38 -9.05
N THR A 194 3.08 -5.55 -9.43
CA THR A 194 3.45 -6.01 -10.78
C THR A 194 4.37 -7.23 -10.79
N SER A 195 4.88 -7.66 -9.64
CA SER A 195 6.02 -8.58 -9.53
C SER A 195 5.63 -10.05 -9.32
N VAL A 196 4.35 -10.41 -9.44
CA VAL A 196 3.88 -11.78 -9.22
C VAL A 196 3.48 -12.42 -10.54
N THR A 197 3.95 -13.65 -10.79
CA THR A 197 3.58 -14.47 -11.97
C THR A 197 2.62 -15.59 -11.58
N GLY A 198 1.65 -15.93 -12.43
CA GLY A 198 0.67 -17.00 -12.22
C GLY A 198 -0.76 -16.55 -12.48
N LEU A 199 -1.74 -17.02 -11.70
CA LEU A 199 -3.15 -16.62 -11.78
C LEU A 199 -3.34 -15.21 -11.14
N THR A 200 -2.95 -14.17 -11.87
CA THR A 200 -2.71 -12.84 -11.29
C THR A 200 -3.79 -11.81 -11.61
N ASP A 201 -4.59 -12.00 -12.65
CA ASP A 201 -5.49 -10.95 -13.17
C ASP A 201 -6.46 -10.37 -12.13
N SER A 202 -6.91 -11.19 -11.17
CA SER A 202 -7.85 -10.74 -10.13
C SER A 202 -7.18 -10.08 -8.92
N ILE A 203 -5.87 -10.28 -8.73
CA ILE A 203 -5.14 -9.78 -7.56
C ILE A 203 -4.15 -8.65 -7.89
N MET A 204 -3.95 -8.36 -9.18
CA MET A 204 -3.07 -7.27 -9.64
C MET A 204 -3.81 -5.93 -9.60
N THR A 205 -4.38 -5.62 -8.46
CA THR A 205 -5.03 -4.33 -8.18
C THR A 205 -4.39 -3.69 -6.95
N PRO A 206 -4.46 -2.38 -6.80
CA PRO A 206 -3.92 -1.69 -5.63
C PRO A 206 -4.42 -2.25 -4.30
N ALA A 207 -5.65 -2.79 -4.24
CA ALA A 207 -6.25 -3.35 -3.04
C ALA A 207 -5.46 -4.54 -2.43
N TYR A 208 -4.65 -5.22 -3.23
CA TYR A 208 -3.88 -6.39 -2.79
C TYR A 208 -2.39 -6.08 -2.52
N ALA A 209 -1.97 -4.81 -2.58
CA ALA A 209 -0.56 -4.43 -2.44
C ALA A 209 0.07 -4.96 -1.15
N THR A 210 -0.58 -4.78 -0.01
CA THR A 210 -0.08 -5.27 1.28
C THR A 210 0.01 -6.80 1.32
N ALA A 211 -0.99 -7.53 0.79
CA ALA A 211 -0.96 -9.00 0.79
C ALA A 211 0.16 -9.55 -0.10
N ILE A 212 0.32 -8.98 -1.29
CA ILE A 212 1.39 -9.36 -2.22
C ILE A 212 2.76 -8.99 -1.65
N GLY A 213 2.88 -7.81 -1.04
CA GLY A 213 4.11 -7.36 -0.39
C GLY A 213 4.53 -8.27 0.76
N LEU A 214 3.59 -8.78 1.56
CA LEU A 214 3.87 -9.78 2.59
C LEU A 214 4.40 -11.09 2.00
N LEU A 215 3.86 -11.56 0.88
CA LEU A 215 4.37 -12.74 0.18
C LEU A 215 5.79 -12.51 -0.34
N MET A 216 6.07 -11.34 -0.94
CA MET A 216 7.40 -10.98 -1.43
C MET A 216 8.40 -10.86 -0.27
N TRP A 217 7.99 -10.24 0.84
CA TRP A 217 8.79 -10.16 2.06
C TRP A 217 9.17 -11.54 2.59
N GLY A 218 8.17 -12.43 2.76
CA GLY A 218 8.40 -13.79 3.22
C GLY A 218 9.30 -14.60 2.28
N ALA A 219 9.14 -14.47 0.97
CA ALA A 219 10.00 -15.13 -0.01
C ALA A 219 11.46 -14.65 0.08
N ARG A 220 11.69 -13.35 0.31
CA ARG A 220 13.03 -12.79 0.52
C ARG A 220 13.66 -13.30 1.81
N SER A 221 12.93 -13.28 2.93
CA SER A 221 13.42 -13.79 4.22
C SER A 221 13.82 -15.26 4.14
N LEU A 222 13.05 -16.08 3.41
CA LEU A 222 13.38 -17.50 3.21
C LEU A 222 14.64 -17.68 2.33
N ALA A 223 14.85 -16.82 1.34
CA ALA A 223 16.04 -16.87 0.48
C ALA A 223 17.30 -16.45 1.25
N ASP A 224 17.20 -15.49 2.17
CA ASP A 224 18.29 -15.03 3.01
C ASP A 224 18.66 -16.06 4.11
N ASP A 225 17.68 -16.85 4.58
CA ASP A 225 17.86 -17.93 5.56
C ASP A 225 18.42 -19.24 4.94
N GLU A 226 18.42 -19.40 3.61
CA GLU A 226 19.16 -20.50 3.02
C GLU A 226 20.66 -20.28 3.27
N PRO A 227 21.30 -21.16 4.08
CA PRO A 227 22.74 -21.05 4.27
C PRO A 227 23.37 -21.10 2.89
N THR A 228 24.09 -20.03 2.51
CA THR A 228 24.98 -20.07 1.36
C THR A 228 25.70 -21.38 1.44
N ARG A 229 25.32 -22.35 0.60
CA ARG A 229 26.13 -23.53 0.37
C ARG A 229 27.42 -22.98 -0.19
N TYR A 230 28.33 -22.68 0.72
CA TYR A 230 29.74 -22.68 0.38
C TYR A 230 29.93 -24.03 -0.26
N GLU A 231 30.07 -24.10 -1.58
CA GLU A 231 30.71 -25.20 -2.22
C GLU A 231 32.02 -25.36 -1.48
N SER A 232 32.03 -26.30 -0.56
CA SER A 232 33.24 -26.76 0.06
C SER A 232 34.09 -27.24 -1.12
N ALA A 233 35.01 -26.38 -1.55
CA ALA A 233 36.06 -26.80 -2.47
C ALA A 233 36.60 -28.14 -1.92
N PRO A 234 36.70 -29.16 -2.76
CA PRO A 234 37.02 -30.48 -2.27
C PRO A 234 38.39 -30.42 -1.56
N ALA A 235 38.36 -30.59 -0.24
CA ALA A 235 39.55 -30.64 0.61
C ALA A 235 40.48 -31.81 0.27
N PHE A 236 40.29 -32.45 -0.88
CA PHE A 236 41.06 -33.58 -1.39
C PHE A 236 42.40 -33.20 -2.08
N GLY A 237 42.62 -31.88 -2.34
CA GLY A 237 43.86 -31.48 -3.06
C GLY A 237 45.09 -31.35 -2.20
N ILE A 238 44.97 -31.11 -0.88
CA ILE A 238 46.14 -30.82 -0.01
C ILE A 238 46.68 -32.11 0.61
N LEU A 239 45.86 -33.05 1.04
CA LEU A 239 46.28 -34.33 1.61
C LEU A 239 46.94 -35.25 0.54
N GLY A 240 46.49 -35.17 -0.71
CA GLY A 240 47.11 -35.90 -1.82
C GLY A 240 48.56 -35.44 -2.10
N ARG A 241 48.78 -34.12 -2.12
CA ARG A 241 50.11 -33.52 -2.33
C ARG A 241 51.08 -33.76 -1.17
N MET A 242 50.60 -33.81 0.05
CA MET A 242 51.43 -34.13 1.23
C MET A 242 51.90 -35.62 1.23
N ARG A 243 51.02 -36.54 0.79
CA ARG A 243 51.35 -37.98 0.70
C ARG A 243 52.39 -38.27 -0.39
N ASP A 244 52.35 -37.57 -1.49
CA ASP A 244 53.31 -37.75 -2.60
C ASP A 244 54.69 -37.09 -2.29
N SER A 245 54.71 -35.99 -1.53
CA SER A 245 55.98 -35.41 -1.04
C SER A 245 56.67 -36.28 0.03
N LEU A 246 55.92 -36.95 0.89
CA LEU A 246 56.49 -37.85 1.91
C LEU A 246 57.07 -39.16 1.31
N ARG A 247 56.54 -39.64 0.16
CA ARG A 247 57.08 -40.82 -0.54
C ARG A 247 58.38 -40.56 -1.28
N SER A 248 58.74 -39.31 -1.54
CA SER A 248 60.01 -38.94 -2.18
C SER A 248 61.16 -38.77 -1.20
N ILE A 249 60.94 -38.78 0.12
CA ILE A 249 61.94 -38.54 1.17
C ILE A 249 62.39 -39.83 1.87
N PHE A 250 61.60 -40.94 1.78
CA PHE A 250 62.00 -42.24 2.30
C PHE A 250 61.92 -43.30 1.17
N PRO A 251 63.01 -43.83 0.77
CA PRO A 251 63.06 -44.93 -0.20
C PRO A 251 62.53 -46.25 0.38
#